data_ee32bb1709aa021b30e2638156ddc1ba
#
_entry.id   ee32bb1709aa021b30e2638156ddc1ba
#
_cell.length_a   1.000
_cell.length_b   1.000
_cell.length_c   1.000
_cell.angle_alpha   90.00
_cell.angle_beta   90.00
_cell.angle_gamma   90.00
#
_symmetry.space_group_name_H-M   'P 1'
#
loop_
_entity.id
_entity.type
_entity.pdbx_description
1 polymer ?
#
loop_
_entity_poly.entity_id
_entity_poly.type
_entity_poly.pdbx_seq_one_letter_code
_entity_poly.pdbx_strand_id
1 'polypeptide(L)'
;MLEWLWGENVMLVSSVRKFMKGGLSPAHVWSSVALGFLLGMIPDYGASAGLVAVLLLCCALIRVNAGLFALSLIVSKTILLLSLPWLFDLGHSALHGALGSALLSLSQLPVLAWFGFERYATVGALVAGVPLALVAAFIINSGVQKMRDAGANLQANATFDAFAQSFLGRTSLTLMLGNSSKEGVRSALNKPVPLFRWKEGLIATSLIALLLLGIWQWAKSDLKSALVPVLERANGATVDIDRLSLNVWTGTLDVTDLAVADPSDLSLNLFSAAALRISVSSGALLAKRILIKEVRA
;
A
#
# COMPACT_ATOMS: atom_id res chain seq x y z
N MET A 1 -40.88 -1.67 -6.11
CA MET A 1 -39.71 -0.85 -5.64
C MET A 1 -38.65 -1.67 -4.87
N LEU A 2 -38.98 -2.76 -4.21
CA LEU A 2 -38.01 -3.65 -3.52
C LEU A 2 -37.25 -4.61 -4.44
N GLU A 3 -37.77 -4.99 -5.58
CA GLU A 3 -37.11 -5.90 -6.53
C GLU A 3 -35.87 -5.28 -7.22
N TRP A 4 -35.83 -3.96 -7.37
CA TRP A 4 -34.71 -3.24 -7.96
C TRP A 4 -33.47 -3.27 -7.06
N LEU A 5 -33.64 -3.20 -5.75
CA LEU A 5 -32.55 -3.25 -4.76
C LEU A 5 -31.89 -4.65 -4.65
N TRP A 6 -32.62 -5.71 -4.98
CA TRP A 6 -32.08 -7.08 -4.95
C TRP A 6 -31.24 -7.41 -6.20
N GLY A 7 -31.59 -6.84 -7.34
CA GLY A 7 -30.85 -7.05 -8.60
C GLY A 7 -29.43 -6.49 -8.59
N GLU A 8 -29.24 -5.28 -8.10
CA GLU A 8 -27.90 -4.64 -8.03
C GLU A 8 -27.00 -5.30 -7.00
N ASN A 9 -27.52 -5.71 -5.84
CA ASN A 9 -26.74 -6.41 -4.83
C ASN A 9 -26.26 -7.78 -5.31
N VAL A 10 -27.07 -8.51 -6.10
CA VAL A 10 -26.67 -9.78 -6.69
C VAL A 10 -25.55 -9.60 -7.72
N MET A 11 -25.57 -8.50 -8.48
CA MET A 11 -24.56 -8.21 -9.49
C MET A 11 -23.22 -7.81 -8.85
N LEU A 12 -23.24 -6.99 -7.81
CA LEU A 12 -22.07 -6.63 -7.00
C LEU A 12 -21.48 -7.88 -6.29
N VAL A 13 -22.33 -8.66 -5.63
CA VAL A 13 -21.90 -9.92 -4.96
C VAL A 13 -21.34 -10.92 -5.97
N SER A 14 -21.91 -11.03 -7.17
CA SER A 14 -21.40 -11.91 -8.22
C SER A 14 -20.06 -11.44 -8.77
N SER A 15 -19.85 -10.11 -8.88
CA SER A 15 -18.59 -9.49 -9.32
C SER A 15 -17.50 -9.67 -8.25
N VAL A 16 -17.82 -9.43 -6.98
CA VAL A 16 -16.92 -9.73 -5.84
C VAL A 16 -16.60 -11.22 -5.78
N ARG A 17 -17.59 -12.09 -5.96
CA ARG A 17 -17.39 -13.55 -6.02
C ARG A 17 -16.51 -13.98 -7.19
N LYS A 18 -16.63 -13.34 -8.38
CA LYS A 18 -15.73 -13.57 -9.51
C LYS A 18 -14.30 -13.10 -9.24
N PHE A 19 -14.15 -11.99 -8.52
CA PHE A 19 -12.86 -11.47 -8.09
C PHE A 19 -12.18 -12.40 -7.07
N MET A 20 -12.96 -12.95 -6.13
CA MET A 20 -12.48 -13.90 -5.12
C MET A 20 -12.13 -15.29 -5.68
N LYS A 21 -12.70 -15.69 -6.82
CA LYS A 21 -12.38 -16.96 -7.51
C LYS A 21 -11.06 -16.87 -8.27
N GLY A 22 -9.95 -16.63 -7.55
CA GLY A 22 -8.61 -16.80 -8.10
C GLY A 22 -8.33 -18.28 -8.35
N GLY A 23 -7.53 -18.58 -9.39
CA GLY A 23 -7.05 -19.95 -9.60
C GLY A 23 -6.20 -20.43 -8.42
N LEU A 24 -6.13 -21.72 -8.21
CA LEU A 24 -5.27 -22.38 -7.22
C LEU A 24 -4.03 -23.00 -7.89
N SER A 25 -3.59 -22.50 -9.04
CA SER A 25 -2.29 -22.92 -9.58
C SER A 25 -1.16 -22.60 -8.57
N PRO A 26 -0.06 -23.36 -8.57
CA PRO A 26 1.05 -23.09 -7.66
C PRO A 26 1.49 -21.63 -7.65
N ALA A 27 1.56 -21.01 -8.83
CA ALA A 27 1.94 -19.59 -8.95
C ALA A 27 0.94 -18.64 -8.29
N HIS A 28 -0.38 -18.91 -8.38
CA HIS A 28 -1.40 -18.12 -7.70
C HIS A 28 -1.34 -18.27 -6.18
N VAL A 29 -1.07 -19.50 -5.68
CA VAL A 29 -0.89 -19.76 -4.25
C VAL A 29 0.32 -18.99 -3.73
N TRP A 30 1.47 -19.11 -4.41
CA TRP A 30 2.68 -18.41 -4.06
C TRP A 30 2.49 -16.88 -4.01
N SER A 31 1.98 -16.31 -5.09
CA SER A 31 1.77 -14.86 -5.17
C SER A 31 0.77 -14.35 -4.13
N SER A 32 -0.33 -15.07 -3.91
CA SER A 32 -1.35 -14.67 -2.93
C SER A 32 -0.81 -14.67 -1.51
N VAL A 33 -0.11 -15.74 -1.14
CA VAL A 33 0.45 -15.88 0.21
C VAL A 33 1.59 -14.90 0.42
N ALA A 34 2.54 -14.82 -0.52
CA ALA A 34 3.69 -13.93 -0.39
C ALA A 34 3.27 -12.45 -0.31
N LEU A 35 2.39 -11.99 -1.22
CA LEU A 35 1.94 -10.60 -1.22
C LEU A 35 1.10 -10.27 0.00
N GLY A 36 0.18 -11.17 0.42
CA GLY A 36 -0.61 -10.97 1.63
C GLY A 36 0.27 -10.93 2.88
N PHE A 37 1.24 -11.85 2.97
CA PHE A 37 2.16 -11.91 4.09
C PHE A 37 3.05 -10.66 4.18
N LEU A 38 3.64 -10.23 3.07
CA LEU A 38 4.47 -9.03 3.02
C LEU A 38 3.68 -7.77 3.38
N LEU A 39 2.46 -7.63 2.86
CA LEU A 39 1.61 -6.49 3.19
C LEU A 39 1.24 -6.47 4.68
N GLY A 40 0.94 -7.64 5.26
CA GLY A 40 0.65 -7.75 6.69
C GLY A 40 1.86 -7.48 7.59
N MET A 41 3.08 -7.76 7.13
CA MET A 41 4.31 -7.47 7.86
C MET A 41 4.70 -5.99 7.89
N ILE A 42 4.04 -5.10 7.17
CA ILE A 42 4.32 -3.65 7.22
C ILE A 42 3.80 -3.08 8.55
N PRO A 43 4.67 -2.50 9.40
CA PRO A 43 4.25 -1.97 10.71
C PRO A 43 3.34 -0.75 10.60
N ASP A 44 3.71 0.21 9.76
CA ASP A 44 3.03 1.48 9.55
C ASP A 44 2.85 1.74 8.06
N TYR A 45 1.60 1.67 7.60
CA TYR A 45 1.26 1.85 6.18
C TYR A 45 1.48 3.29 5.72
N GLY A 46 1.24 4.28 6.58
CA GLY A 46 1.45 5.69 6.23
C GLY A 46 2.93 6.02 6.07
N ALA A 47 3.75 5.52 6.97
CA ALA A 47 5.19 5.73 6.95
C ALA A 47 5.90 5.02 5.79
N SER A 48 5.36 3.87 5.36
CA SER A 48 5.88 3.04 4.28
C SER A 48 4.95 3.05 3.05
N ALA A 49 4.33 4.21 2.77
CA ALA A 49 3.31 4.35 1.73
C ALA A 49 3.79 3.89 0.34
N GLY A 50 5.06 4.12 0.00
CA GLY A 50 5.66 3.66 -1.24
C GLY A 50 5.71 2.14 -1.35
N LEU A 51 6.11 1.46 -0.27
CA LEU A 51 6.13 -0.01 -0.21
C LEU A 51 4.71 -0.59 -0.34
N VAL A 52 3.76 0.00 0.38
CA VAL A 52 2.34 -0.38 0.29
C VAL A 52 1.82 -0.20 -1.14
N ALA A 53 2.10 0.95 -1.77
CA ALA A 53 1.68 1.22 -3.15
C ALA A 53 2.23 0.20 -4.14
N VAL A 54 3.50 -0.17 -4.03
CA VAL A 54 4.12 -1.20 -4.89
C VAL A 54 3.48 -2.57 -4.67
N LEU A 55 3.25 -2.98 -3.42
CA LEU A 55 2.60 -4.26 -3.13
C LEU A 55 1.15 -4.29 -3.63
N LEU A 56 0.41 -3.20 -3.48
CA LEU A 56 -0.96 -3.10 -4.01
C LEU A 56 -0.97 -3.10 -5.55
N LEU A 57 0.00 -2.45 -6.19
CA LEU A 57 0.16 -2.52 -7.65
C LEU A 57 0.48 -3.96 -8.11
N CYS A 58 1.35 -4.67 -7.39
CA CYS A 58 1.58 -6.09 -7.66
C CYS A 58 0.30 -6.92 -7.51
N CYS A 59 -0.54 -6.64 -6.49
CA CYS A 59 -1.85 -7.30 -6.32
C CYS A 59 -2.83 -6.97 -7.47
N ALA A 60 -2.75 -5.78 -8.05
CA ALA A 60 -3.58 -5.39 -9.18
C ALA A 60 -3.14 -6.09 -10.49
N LEU A 61 -1.81 -6.24 -10.69
CA LEU A 61 -1.24 -6.87 -11.88
C LEU A 61 -1.30 -8.40 -11.83
N ILE A 62 -1.14 -8.99 -10.65
CA ILE A 62 -1.11 -10.43 -10.45
C ILE A 62 -2.47 -10.89 -9.94
N ARG A 63 -2.97 -11.99 -10.50
CA ARG A 63 -4.20 -12.62 -10.00
C ARG A 63 -3.92 -13.30 -8.67
N VAL A 64 -4.30 -12.65 -7.58
CA VAL A 64 -4.25 -13.23 -6.25
C VAL A 64 -5.57 -13.94 -5.91
N ASN A 65 -5.48 -15.03 -5.16
CA ASN A 65 -6.63 -15.62 -4.51
C ASN A 65 -6.94 -14.79 -3.26
N ALA A 66 -8.07 -14.08 -3.27
CA ALA A 66 -8.41 -13.15 -2.20
C ALA A 66 -8.51 -13.81 -0.83
N GLY A 67 -8.97 -15.08 -0.76
CA GLY A 67 -9.06 -15.83 0.49
C GLY A 67 -7.67 -16.13 1.08
N LEU A 68 -6.74 -16.64 0.26
CA LEU A 68 -5.37 -16.93 0.68
C LEU A 68 -4.62 -15.63 1.04
N PHE A 69 -4.82 -14.58 0.25
CA PHE A 69 -4.25 -13.27 0.50
C PHE A 69 -4.71 -12.69 1.84
N ALA A 70 -6.03 -12.65 2.08
CA ALA A 70 -6.59 -12.12 3.33
C ALA A 70 -6.15 -12.96 4.55
N LEU A 71 -6.15 -14.28 4.43
CA LEU A 71 -5.70 -15.17 5.51
C LEU A 71 -4.23 -14.92 5.85
N SER A 72 -3.35 -14.89 4.84
CA SER A 72 -1.92 -14.65 5.05
C SER A 72 -1.64 -13.26 5.59
N LEU A 73 -2.41 -12.23 5.17
CA LEU A 73 -2.34 -10.87 5.69
C LEU A 73 -2.71 -10.83 7.19
N ILE A 74 -3.81 -11.48 7.59
CA ILE A 74 -4.24 -11.53 8.99
C ILE A 74 -3.19 -12.25 9.85
N VAL A 75 -2.73 -13.42 9.40
CA VAL A 75 -1.72 -14.21 10.12
C VAL A 75 -0.42 -13.42 10.26
N SER A 76 0.08 -12.83 9.18
CA SER A 76 1.32 -12.06 9.23
C SER A 76 1.19 -10.79 10.08
N LYS A 77 0.02 -10.12 10.06
CA LYS A 77 -0.23 -8.97 10.93
C LYS A 77 -0.23 -9.36 12.40
N THR A 78 -0.79 -10.52 12.74
CA THR A 78 -0.74 -11.06 14.10
C THR A 78 0.71 -11.38 14.51
N ILE A 79 1.48 -12.02 13.65
CA ILE A 79 2.91 -12.31 13.88
C ILE A 79 3.68 -10.99 14.09
N LEU A 80 3.47 -9.99 13.23
CA LEU A 80 4.08 -8.67 13.37
C LEU A 80 3.83 -8.07 14.74
N LEU A 81 2.55 -8.04 15.19
CA LEU A 81 2.19 -7.42 16.46
C LEU A 81 2.84 -8.12 17.66
N LEU A 82 2.92 -9.45 17.62
CA LEU A 82 3.55 -10.25 18.67
C LEU A 82 5.07 -10.15 18.69
N SER A 83 5.69 -9.96 17.53
CA SER A 83 7.15 -9.93 17.36
C SER A 83 7.73 -8.53 17.20
N LEU A 84 6.94 -7.47 17.36
CA LEU A 84 7.34 -6.09 17.09
C LEU A 84 8.64 -5.66 17.81
N PRO A 85 8.85 -5.96 19.12
CA PRO A 85 10.11 -5.62 19.79
C PRO A 85 11.31 -6.28 19.14
N TRP A 86 11.21 -7.58 18.86
CA TRP A 86 12.28 -8.34 18.20
C TRP A 86 12.58 -7.86 16.77
N LEU A 87 11.53 -7.49 16.01
CA LEU A 87 11.69 -6.92 14.68
C LEU A 87 12.38 -5.54 14.72
N PHE A 88 12.12 -4.76 15.76
CA PHE A 88 12.81 -3.50 15.97
C PHE A 88 14.31 -3.71 16.20
N ASP A 89 14.69 -4.66 17.06
CA ASP A 89 16.10 -5.00 17.34
C ASP A 89 16.80 -5.57 16.10
N LEU A 90 16.09 -6.40 15.32
CA LEU A 90 16.59 -6.92 14.06
C LEU A 90 16.86 -5.81 13.04
N GLY A 91 15.92 -4.87 12.92
CA GLY A 91 16.09 -3.71 12.06
C GLY A 91 17.19 -2.76 12.51
N HIS A 92 17.32 -2.56 13.82
CA HIS A 92 18.41 -1.79 14.39
C HIS A 92 19.77 -2.42 14.03
N SER A 93 19.93 -3.72 14.23
CA SER A 93 21.18 -4.42 13.87
C SER A 93 21.43 -4.44 12.36
N ALA A 94 20.40 -4.55 11.53
CA ALA A 94 20.53 -4.49 10.07
C ALA A 94 20.97 -3.10 9.58
N LEU A 95 20.44 -2.01 10.15
CA LEU A 95 20.79 -0.64 9.77
C LEU A 95 22.17 -0.20 10.30
N HIS A 96 22.64 -0.76 11.41
CA HIS A 96 23.99 -0.51 11.92
C HIS A 96 25.02 -1.53 11.39
N GLY A 97 24.57 -2.56 10.70
CA GLY A 97 25.40 -3.60 10.08
C GLY A 97 25.70 -3.35 8.60
N ALA A 98 26.03 -4.44 7.90
CA ALA A 98 26.43 -4.42 6.49
C ALA A 98 25.38 -3.86 5.52
N LEU A 99 24.10 -3.91 5.86
CA LEU A 99 23.01 -3.40 5.02
C LEU A 99 22.74 -1.91 5.24
N GLY A 100 23.27 -1.32 6.31
CA GLY A 100 22.91 0.03 6.73
C GLY A 100 23.25 1.10 5.68
N SER A 101 24.46 1.11 5.15
CA SER A 101 24.87 2.08 4.14
C SER A 101 24.04 2.00 2.86
N ALA A 102 23.71 0.79 2.41
CA ALA A 102 22.87 0.57 1.23
C ALA A 102 21.42 1.03 1.46
N LEU A 103 20.80 0.65 2.58
CA LEU A 103 19.41 1.01 2.90
C LEU A 103 19.26 2.51 3.13
N LEU A 104 20.21 3.15 3.81
CA LEU A 104 20.22 4.59 4.00
C LEU A 104 20.45 5.35 2.69
N SER A 105 21.29 4.84 1.80
CA SER A 105 21.47 5.41 0.45
C SER A 105 20.19 5.30 -0.37
N LEU A 106 19.49 4.16 -0.30
CA LEU A 106 18.19 3.97 -0.95
C LEU A 106 17.13 4.92 -0.41
N SER A 107 17.12 5.18 0.91
CA SER A 107 16.17 6.12 1.52
C SER A 107 16.38 7.59 1.08
N GLN A 108 17.52 7.91 0.49
CA GLN A 108 17.81 9.23 -0.05
C GLN A 108 17.32 9.42 -1.49
N LEU A 109 17.02 8.32 -2.19
CA LEU A 109 16.54 8.40 -3.56
C LEU A 109 15.06 8.86 -3.61
N PRO A 110 14.71 9.69 -4.61
CA PRO A 110 13.32 10.05 -4.86
C PRO A 110 12.46 8.79 -4.99
N VAL A 111 11.24 8.82 -4.48
CA VAL A 111 10.31 7.67 -4.44
C VAL A 111 10.70 6.60 -3.43
N LEU A 112 11.94 6.13 -3.37
CA LEU A 112 12.37 5.09 -2.42
C LEU A 112 12.37 5.57 -0.96
N ALA A 113 12.46 6.87 -0.72
CA ALA A 113 12.25 7.48 0.60
C ALA A 113 10.87 7.18 1.20
N TRP A 114 9.86 6.85 0.35
CA TRP A 114 8.51 6.51 0.78
C TRP A 114 8.36 5.04 1.18
N PHE A 115 9.44 4.24 1.09
CA PHE A 115 9.46 2.84 1.52
C PHE A 115 9.71 2.69 3.03
N GLY A 116 10.23 3.73 3.69
CA GLY A 116 10.48 3.73 5.13
C GLY A 116 11.70 2.94 5.55
N PHE A 117 12.72 2.83 4.67
CA PHE A 117 13.98 2.12 4.96
C PHE A 117 14.83 2.77 6.05
N GLU A 118 14.51 3.99 6.46
CA GLU A 118 15.12 4.67 7.60
C GLU A 118 14.58 4.20 8.96
N ARG A 119 13.52 3.36 8.97
CA ARG A 119 12.83 2.94 10.20
C ARG A 119 13.21 1.51 10.59
N TYR A 120 13.67 1.33 11.81
CA TYR A 120 14.06 0.02 12.33
C TYR A 120 12.95 -1.02 12.19
N ALA A 121 11.72 -0.70 12.63
CA ALA A 121 10.61 -1.63 12.54
C ALA A 121 10.30 -2.07 11.11
N THR A 122 10.38 -1.16 10.13
CA THR A 122 10.12 -1.48 8.71
C THR A 122 11.22 -2.35 8.14
N VAL A 123 12.48 -2.02 8.41
CA VAL A 123 13.63 -2.82 7.94
C VAL A 123 13.62 -4.21 8.57
N GLY A 124 13.41 -4.30 9.89
CA GLY A 124 13.33 -5.59 10.57
C GLY A 124 12.17 -6.45 10.05
N ALA A 125 11.03 -5.82 9.82
CA ALA A 125 9.86 -6.51 9.24
C ALA A 125 10.11 -6.99 7.80
N LEU A 126 10.89 -6.28 6.99
CA LEU A 126 11.29 -6.74 5.66
C LEU A 126 12.32 -7.85 5.71
N VAL A 127 13.35 -7.71 6.55
CA VAL A 127 14.40 -8.71 6.71
C VAL A 127 13.85 -10.04 7.21
N ALA A 128 12.93 -10.03 8.17
CA ALA A 128 12.26 -11.23 8.65
C ALA A 128 11.09 -11.63 7.74
N GLY A 129 10.32 -10.66 7.24
CA GLY A 129 9.08 -10.88 6.51
C GLY A 129 9.28 -11.53 5.15
N VAL A 130 10.35 -11.19 4.42
CA VAL A 130 10.63 -11.81 3.11
C VAL A 130 10.90 -13.30 3.24
N PRO A 131 11.83 -13.79 4.08
CA PRO A 131 12.04 -15.22 4.29
C PRO A 131 10.77 -15.92 4.82
N LEU A 132 10.09 -15.32 5.79
CA LEU A 132 8.87 -15.89 6.35
C LEU A 132 7.73 -16.00 5.32
N ALA A 133 7.60 -15.00 4.44
CA ALA A 133 6.63 -15.03 3.33
C ALA A 133 6.91 -16.19 2.36
N LEU A 134 8.19 -16.42 2.03
CA LEU A 134 8.61 -17.53 1.16
C LEU A 134 8.35 -18.89 1.81
N VAL A 135 8.69 -19.03 3.09
CA VAL A 135 8.42 -20.26 3.86
C VAL A 135 6.91 -20.52 3.98
N ALA A 136 6.12 -19.50 4.31
CA ALA A 136 4.67 -19.62 4.39
C ALA A 136 4.07 -20.01 3.03
N ALA A 137 4.51 -19.37 1.94
CA ALA A 137 4.08 -19.71 0.60
C ALA A 137 4.45 -21.14 0.21
N PHE A 138 5.65 -21.61 0.58
CA PHE A 138 6.08 -23.00 0.35
C PHE A 138 5.21 -23.99 1.11
N ILE A 139 4.97 -23.77 2.40
CA ILE A 139 4.16 -24.65 3.25
C ILE A 139 2.73 -24.76 2.71
N ILE A 140 2.11 -23.60 2.43
CA ILE A 140 0.73 -23.57 1.94
C ILE A 140 0.63 -24.20 0.54
N ASN A 141 1.57 -23.89 -0.35
CA ASN A 141 1.59 -24.51 -1.68
C ASN A 141 1.76 -26.02 -1.62
N SER A 142 2.64 -26.52 -0.76
CA SER A 142 2.84 -27.96 -0.55
C SER A 142 1.57 -28.64 -0.01
N GLY A 143 0.86 -27.94 0.89
CA GLY A 143 -0.44 -28.39 1.37
C GLY A 143 -1.49 -28.48 0.26
N VAL A 144 -1.59 -27.44 -0.57
CA VAL A 144 -2.51 -27.40 -1.72
C VAL A 144 -2.17 -28.47 -2.75
N GLN A 145 -0.88 -28.73 -3.02
CA GLN A 145 -0.47 -29.81 -3.93
C GLN A 145 -0.86 -31.18 -3.38
N LYS A 146 -0.60 -31.47 -2.11
CA LYS A 146 -1.05 -32.72 -1.47
C LYS A 146 -2.56 -32.89 -1.54
N MET A 147 -3.31 -31.80 -1.34
CA MET A 147 -4.77 -31.85 -1.52
C MET A 147 -5.18 -32.11 -2.98
N ARG A 148 -4.40 -31.65 -3.94
CA ARG A 148 -4.60 -31.89 -5.37
C ARG A 148 -4.35 -33.33 -5.74
N ASP A 149 -3.26 -33.91 -5.25
CA ASP A 149 -2.88 -35.28 -5.48
C ASP A 149 -3.87 -36.25 -4.78
N ALA A 150 -4.28 -35.94 -3.55
CA ALA A 150 -5.35 -36.63 -2.85
C ALA A 150 -6.71 -36.45 -3.54
N GLY A 151 -6.93 -35.30 -4.21
CA GLY A 151 -8.17 -34.98 -4.94
C GLY A 151 -8.41 -35.84 -6.18
N ALA A 152 -7.36 -36.44 -6.74
CA ALA A 152 -7.50 -37.48 -7.77
C ALA A 152 -8.17 -38.72 -7.21
N ASN A 153 -8.05 -38.99 -5.88
CA ASN A 153 -8.61 -40.13 -5.15
C ASN A 153 -9.75 -39.72 -4.19
N LEU A 154 -10.34 -38.53 -4.34
CA LEU A 154 -11.34 -37.98 -3.42
C LEU A 154 -12.65 -38.78 -3.29
N GLN A 155 -12.90 -39.77 -4.13
CA GLN A 155 -14.08 -40.64 -4.02
C GLN A 155 -14.03 -41.59 -2.80
N ALA A 156 -12.85 -41.76 -2.16
CA ALA A 156 -12.63 -42.73 -1.10
C ALA A 156 -12.19 -42.16 0.26
N ASN A 157 -12.09 -40.86 0.44
CA ASN A 157 -11.44 -40.32 1.64
C ASN A 157 -12.46 -39.71 2.63
N ALA A 158 -12.87 -40.52 3.62
CA ALA A 158 -13.74 -40.13 4.73
C ALA A 158 -13.19 -38.93 5.55
N THR A 159 -11.86 -38.77 5.59
CA THR A 159 -11.19 -37.68 6.31
C THR A 159 -11.42 -36.30 5.67
N PHE A 160 -11.50 -36.25 4.34
CA PHE A 160 -11.82 -34.99 3.64
C PHE A 160 -13.29 -34.61 3.85
N ASP A 161 -14.20 -35.57 3.87
CA ASP A 161 -15.62 -35.32 4.13
C ASP A 161 -15.86 -34.82 5.56
N ALA A 162 -15.15 -35.37 6.54
CA ALA A 162 -15.19 -34.90 7.92
C ALA A 162 -14.63 -33.48 8.05
N PHE A 163 -13.53 -33.17 7.38
CA PHE A 163 -12.96 -31.81 7.36
C PHE A 163 -13.87 -30.81 6.65
N ALA A 164 -14.39 -31.16 5.47
CA ALA A 164 -15.28 -30.30 4.70
C ALA A 164 -16.62 -30.02 5.40
N GLN A 165 -17.06 -30.91 6.29
CA GLN A 165 -18.26 -30.71 7.12
C GLN A 165 -17.98 -29.97 8.41
N SER A 166 -16.71 -29.87 8.85
CA SER A 166 -16.34 -29.06 10.02
C SER A 166 -16.56 -27.58 9.74
N PHE A 167 -16.85 -26.78 10.80
CA PHE A 167 -17.03 -25.34 10.66
C PHE A 167 -15.81 -24.66 10.04
N LEU A 168 -14.60 -25.02 10.49
CA LEU A 168 -13.34 -24.49 9.96
C LEU A 168 -13.07 -24.92 8.52
N GLY A 169 -13.33 -26.19 8.20
CA GLY A 169 -13.18 -26.73 6.84
C GLY A 169 -14.14 -26.07 5.86
N ARG A 170 -15.41 -25.93 6.24
CA ARG A 170 -16.43 -25.29 5.40
C ARG A 170 -16.13 -23.82 5.15
N THR A 171 -15.72 -23.10 6.19
CA THR A 171 -15.40 -21.66 6.08
C THR A 171 -14.14 -21.45 5.23
N SER A 172 -13.09 -22.24 5.46
CA SER A 172 -11.84 -22.16 4.69
C SER A 172 -12.04 -22.54 3.21
N LEU A 173 -12.77 -23.61 2.93
CA LEU A 173 -13.09 -24.03 1.56
C LEU A 173 -13.97 -23.00 0.83
N THR A 174 -14.94 -22.42 1.53
CA THR A 174 -15.80 -21.38 0.93
C THR A 174 -15.01 -20.09 0.66
N LEU A 175 -14.11 -19.68 1.56
CA LEU A 175 -13.24 -18.52 1.38
C LEU A 175 -12.21 -18.73 0.26
N MET A 176 -11.61 -19.92 0.18
CA MET A 176 -10.55 -20.21 -0.79
C MET A 176 -11.10 -20.53 -2.19
N LEU A 177 -12.20 -21.25 -2.26
CA LEU A 177 -12.73 -21.86 -3.50
C LEU A 177 -14.08 -21.28 -3.93
N GLY A 178 -14.73 -20.53 -3.05
CA GLY A 178 -16.08 -19.99 -3.29
C GLY A 178 -17.18 -21.06 -3.30
N ASN A 179 -16.85 -22.32 -3.06
CA ASN A 179 -17.80 -23.43 -2.94
C ASN A 179 -17.18 -24.58 -2.13
N SER A 180 -17.98 -25.22 -1.27
CA SER A 180 -17.57 -26.38 -0.46
C SER A 180 -17.96 -27.72 -1.08
N SER A 181 -18.58 -27.76 -2.28
CA SER A 181 -18.94 -29.00 -2.95
C SER A 181 -17.72 -29.67 -3.59
N LYS A 182 -17.69 -31.02 -3.59
CA LYS A 182 -16.60 -31.81 -4.18
C LYS A 182 -16.33 -31.46 -5.65
N GLU A 183 -17.39 -31.24 -6.45
CA GLU A 183 -17.27 -30.83 -7.86
C GLU A 183 -16.71 -29.41 -8.02
N GLY A 184 -17.12 -28.47 -7.15
CA GLY A 184 -16.63 -27.12 -7.15
C GLY A 184 -15.14 -27.04 -6.81
N VAL A 185 -14.68 -27.84 -5.84
CA VAL A 185 -13.27 -27.97 -5.46
C VAL A 185 -12.45 -28.54 -6.64
N ARG A 186 -12.90 -29.60 -7.24
CA ARG A 186 -12.22 -30.25 -8.37
C ARG A 186 -12.11 -29.33 -9.61
N SER A 187 -13.20 -28.66 -9.94
CA SER A 187 -13.20 -27.69 -11.07
C SER A 187 -12.29 -26.51 -10.83
N ALA A 188 -12.20 -26.00 -9.58
CA ALA A 188 -11.33 -24.87 -9.22
C ALA A 188 -9.84 -25.26 -9.23
N LEU A 189 -9.51 -26.50 -8.83
CA LEU A 189 -8.13 -27.00 -8.82
C LEU A 189 -7.57 -27.22 -10.24
N ASN A 190 -8.42 -27.59 -11.21
CA ASN A 190 -7.99 -27.99 -12.55
C ASN A 190 -8.12 -26.88 -13.61
N LYS A 191 -8.72 -25.73 -13.29
CA LYS A 191 -8.94 -24.67 -14.27
C LYS A 191 -7.66 -23.85 -14.48
N PRO A 192 -7.05 -23.86 -15.68
CA PRO A 192 -5.91 -22.99 -15.98
C PRO A 192 -6.37 -21.54 -16.02
N VAL A 193 -5.81 -20.71 -15.14
CA VAL A 193 -6.08 -19.26 -15.11
C VAL A 193 -4.77 -18.54 -15.32
N PRO A 194 -4.69 -17.54 -16.21
CA PRO A 194 -3.46 -16.79 -16.43
C PRO A 194 -3.09 -15.99 -15.17
N LEU A 195 -1.80 -15.96 -14.83
CA LEU A 195 -1.28 -15.29 -13.64
C LEU A 195 -1.40 -13.77 -13.71
N PHE A 196 -1.18 -13.20 -14.89
CA PHE A 196 -1.18 -11.76 -15.08
C PHE A 196 -2.51 -11.22 -15.60
N ARG A 197 -2.90 -10.07 -15.08
CA ARG A 197 -4.11 -9.31 -15.46
C ARG A 197 -3.70 -8.03 -16.19
N TRP A 198 -3.23 -8.14 -17.41
CA TRP A 198 -2.74 -6.97 -18.15
C TRP A 198 -3.82 -5.90 -18.33
N LYS A 199 -5.04 -6.28 -18.66
CA LYS A 199 -6.15 -5.33 -18.88
C LYS A 199 -6.57 -4.65 -17.57
N GLU A 200 -6.82 -5.43 -16.53
CA GLU A 200 -7.21 -4.92 -15.21
C GLU A 200 -6.08 -4.14 -14.55
N GLY A 201 -4.83 -4.58 -14.74
CA GLY A 201 -3.65 -3.87 -14.26
C GLY A 201 -3.46 -2.51 -14.94
N LEU A 202 -3.66 -2.42 -16.27
CA LEU A 202 -3.65 -1.14 -16.98
C LEU A 202 -4.74 -0.19 -16.49
N ILE A 203 -5.97 -0.71 -16.26
CA ILE A 203 -7.07 0.10 -15.71
C ILE A 203 -6.72 0.59 -14.30
N ALA A 204 -6.22 -0.27 -13.42
CA ALA A 204 -5.84 0.11 -12.08
C ALA A 204 -4.71 1.16 -12.07
N THR A 205 -3.68 0.98 -12.90
CA THR A 205 -2.58 1.92 -13.04
C THR A 205 -3.06 3.27 -13.58
N SER A 206 -3.95 3.26 -14.57
CA SER A 206 -4.55 4.48 -15.14
C SER A 206 -5.42 5.21 -14.12
N LEU A 207 -6.20 4.47 -13.32
CA LEU A 207 -7.01 5.04 -12.24
C LEU A 207 -6.14 5.69 -11.16
N ILE A 208 -5.06 5.03 -10.74
CA ILE A 208 -4.09 5.59 -9.80
C ILE A 208 -3.44 6.85 -10.37
N ALA A 209 -3.04 6.82 -11.64
CA ALA A 209 -2.45 7.98 -12.31
C ALA A 209 -3.43 9.16 -12.39
N LEU A 210 -4.71 8.91 -12.74
CA LEU A 210 -5.76 9.93 -12.76
C LEU A 210 -6.04 10.50 -11.37
N LEU A 211 -6.05 9.66 -10.34
CA LEU A 211 -6.25 10.08 -8.96
C LEU A 211 -5.08 10.96 -8.48
N LEU A 212 -3.85 10.58 -8.79
CA LEU A 212 -2.67 11.40 -8.49
C LEU A 212 -2.68 12.75 -9.23
N LEU A 213 -3.10 12.75 -10.50
CA LEU A 213 -3.29 13.98 -11.27
C LEU A 213 -4.40 14.86 -10.68
N GLY A 214 -5.50 14.27 -10.23
CA GLY A 214 -6.59 14.96 -9.55
C GLY A 214 -6.15 15.60 -8.24
N ILE A 215 -5.45 14.86 -7.38
CA ILE A 215 -4.87 15.37 -6.13
C ILE A 215 -3.89 16.50 -6.42
N TRP A 216 -3.05 16.34 -7.45
CA TRP A 216 -2.12 17.39 -7.84
C TRP A 216 -2.84 18.67 -8.29
N GLN A 217 -3.86 18.54 -9.14
CA GLN A 217 -4.61 19.71 -9.60
C GLN A 217 -5.32 20.41 -8.45
N TRP A 218 -5.92 19.64 -7.55
CA TRP A 218 -6.54 20.17 -6.32
C TRP A 218 -5.52 20.87 -5.41
N ALA A 219 -4.36 20.26 -5.17
CA ALA A 219 -3.31 20.85 -4.35
C ALA A 219 -2.76 22.18 -4.90
N LYS A 220 -2.80 22.38 -6.22
CA LYS A 220 -2.42 23.66 -6.84
C LYS A 220 -3.43 24.77 -6.58
N SER A 221 -4.73 24.46 -6.59
CA SER A 221 -5.77 25.47 -6.48
C SER A 221 -5.93 26.02 -5.06
N ASP A 222 -5.66 25.21 -4.04
CA ASP A 222 -5.97 25.54 -2.65
C ASP A 222 -4.73 25.77 -1.76
N LEU A 223 -3.52 25.85 -2.34
CA LEU A 223 -2.28 25.98 -1.57
C LEU A 223 -2.26 27.29 -0.75
N LYS A 224 -2.76 28.39 -1.30
CA LYS A 224 -2.86 29.67 -0.60
C LYS A 224 -3.77 29.56 0.63
N SER A 225 -4.98 29.02 0.46
CA SER A 225 -5.94 28.86 1.55
C SER A 225 -5.49 27.94 2.67
N ALA A 226 -4.63 26.97 2.35
CA ALA A 226 -4.04 26.07 3.34
C ALA A 226 -2.84 26.69 4.06
N LEU A 227 -2.02 27.51 3.35
CA LEU A 227 -0.76 28.03 3.86
C LEU A 227 -0.96 29.28 4.72
N VAL A 228 -1.82 30.21 4.32
CA VAL A 228 -2.06 31.48 5.04
C VAL A 228 -2.43 31.25 6.50
N PRO A 229 -3.41 30.38 6.87
CA PRO A 229 -3.74 30.16 8.28
C PRO A 229 -2.62 29.53 9.11
N VAL A 230 -1.73 28.77 8.46
CA VAL A 230 -0.57 28.17 9.14
C VAL A 230 0.47 29.26 9.45
N LEU A 231 0.73 30.14 8.48
CA LEU A 231 1.65 31.27 8.66
C LEU A 231 1.13 32.28 9.69
N GLU A 232 -0.16 32.60 9.67
CA GLU A 232 -0.81 33.45 10.67
C GLU A 232 -0.70 32.89 12.09
N ARG A 233 -0.92 31.58 12.24
CA ARG A 233 -0.72 30.92 13.55
C ARG A 233 0.73 30.94 14.02
N ALA A 234 1.66 30.79 13.09
CA ALA A 234 3.08 30.81 13.41
C ALA A 234 3.59 32.23 13.75
N ASN A 235 3.08 33.25 13.05
CA ASN A 235 3.46 34.63 13.26
C ASN A 235 2.70 35.29 14.42
N GLY A 236 1.49 34.84 14.72
CA GLY A 236 0.59 35.48 15.70
C GLY A 236 -0.11 36.74 15.20
N ALA A 237 0.04 37.11 13.92
CA ALA A 237 -0.62 38.22 13.26
C ALA A 237 -0.99 37.84 11.82
N THR A 238 -1.76 38.72 11.16
CA THR A 238 -2.23 38.52 9.78
C THR A 238 -1.09 38.41 8.78
N VAL A 239 -1.26 37.48 7.83
CA VAL A 239 -0.36 37.27 6.70
C VAL A 239 -1.14 37.45 5.41
N ASP A 240 -0.82 38.42 4.61
CA ASP A 240 -1.42 38.67 3.32
C ASP A 240 -0.50 38.20 2.19
N ILE A 241 -1.07 37.50 1.22
CA ILE A 241 -0.37 36.99 0.04
C ILE A 241 -1.31 37.20 -1.15
N ASP A 242 -0.91 37.97 -2.16
CA ASP A 242 -1.74 38.14 -3.35
C ASP A 242 -1.82 36.82 -4.14
N ARG A 243 -0.67 36.31 -4.56
CA ARG A 243 -0.60 35.09 -5.34
C ARG A 243 0.47 34.14 -4.83
N LEU A 244 0.11 32.86 -4.77
CA LEU A 244 1.01 31.77 -4.44
C LEU A 244 0.97 30.73 -5.56
N SER A 245 2.12 30.42 -6.14
CA SER A 245 2.24 29.37 -7.14
C SER A 245 3.38 28.41 -6.82
N LEU A 246 3.07 27.11 -6.84
CA LEU A 246 4.02 26.03 -6.63
C LEU A 246 4.22 25.25 -7.92
N ASN A 247 5.44 25.26 -8.43
CA ASN A 247 5.83 24.36 -9.49
C ASN A 247 6.63 23.20 -8.91
N VAL A 248 5.98 22.05 -8.77
CA VAL A 248 6.59 20.85 -8.15
C VAL A 248 7.71 20.26 -9.02
N TRP A 249 7.64 20.45 -10.36
CA TRP A 249 8.65 19.91 -11.27
C TRP A 249 9.97 20.67 -11.18
N THR A 250 9.90 21.98 -11.11
CA THR A 250 11.09 22.83 -10.96
C THR A 250 11.47 23.02 -9.48
N GLY A 251 10.56 22.68 -8.57
CA GLY A 251 10.73 22.92 -7.13
C GLY A 251 10.71 24.40 -6.79
N THR A 252 9.98 25.25 -7.55
CA THR A 252 9.90 26.67 -7.30
C THR A 252 8.57 27.05 -6.65
N LEU A 253 8.63 27.80 -5.56
CA LEU A 253 7.52 28.46 -4.92
C LEU A 253 7.65 29.96 -5.20
N ASP A 254 6.72 30.50 -5.97
CA ASP A 254 6.63 31.92 -6.25
C ASP A 254 5.50 32.53 -5.42
N VAL A 255 5.83 33.53 -4.63
CA VAL A 255 4.93 34.30 -3.77
C VAL A 255 4.95 35.75 -4.25
N THR A 256 3.80 36.33 -4.52
CA THR A 256 3.67 37.71 -4.95
C THR A 256 2.94 38.50 -3.87
N ASP A 257 3.45 39.71 -3.59
CA ASP A 257 2.93 40.66 -2.59
C ASP A 257 2.70 39.99 -1.22
N LEU A 258 3.79 39.48 -0.63
CA LEU A 258 3.80 38.96 0.72
C LEU A 258 3.88 40.11 1.71
N ALA A 259 2.91 40.23 2.60
CA ALA A 259 2.93 41.13 3.74
C ALA A 259 2.68 40.34 5.03
N VAL A 260 3.57 40.48 5.99
CA VAL A 260 3.50 39.86 7.31
C VAL A 260 3.39 40.95 8.34
N ALA A 261 2.25 41.05 9.02
CA ALA A 261 2.01 42.09 10.04
C ALA A 261 2.85 41.82 11.29
N ASP A 262 3.21 42.90 11.99
CA ASP A 262 3.85 42.83 13.30
C ASP A 262 2.81 42.40 14.37
N PRO A 263 3.07 41.35 15.15
CA PRO A 263 2.16 40.91 16.22
C PRO A 263 1.97 41.96 17.33
N SER A 264 2.96 42.89 17.48
CA SER A 264 2.90 43.93 18.50
C SER A 264 2.20 45.22 18.00
N ASP A 265 2.22 45.47 16.69
CA ASP A 265 1.54 46.59 16.05
C ASP A 265 1.02 46.20 14.66
N LEU A 266 -0.25 45.84 14.58
CA LEU A 266 -0.90 45.41 13.36
C LEU A 266 -0.97 46.45 12.24
N SER A 267 -0.60 47.72 12.53
CA SER A 267 -0.51 48.78 11.52
C SER A 267 0.82 48.76 10.76
N LEU A 268 1.80 48.03 11.26
CA LEU A 268 3.12 47.89 10.68
C LEU A 268 3.34 46.46 10.13
N ASN A 269 4.06 46.41 9.03
CA ASN A 269 4.52 45.13 8.49
C ASN A 269 5.89 44.79 9.08
N LEU A 270 6.02 43.65 9.70
CA LEU A 270 7.29 43.06 10.12
C LEU A 270 8.17 42.74 8.90
N PHE A 271 7.51 42.29 7.84
CA PHE A 271 8.16 41.92 6.58
C PHE A 271 7.21 42.17 5.40
N SER A 272 7.73 42.73 4.31
CA SER A 272 7.00 42.85 3.05
C SER A 272 7.94 42.59 1.87
N ALA A 273 7.44 41.82 0.88
CA ALA A 273 8.16 41.54 -0.35
C ALA A 273 7.20 41.55 -1.53
N ALA A 274 7.51 42.35 -2.55
CA ALA A 274 6.70 42.39 -3.77
C ALA A 274 6.76 41.08 -4.56
N ALA A 275 7.90 40.42 -4.53
CA ALA A 275 8.06 39.08 -5.11
C ALA A 275 9.08 38.27 -4.31
N LEU A 276 8.69 37.08 -3.87
CA LEU A 276 9.56 36.16 -3.17
C LEU A 276 9.59 34.83 -3.95
N ARG A 277 10.76 34.46 -4.43
CA ARG A 277 10.97 33.16 -5.07
C ARG A 277 11.83 32.28 -4.19
N ILE A 278 11.27 31.13 -3.83
CA ILE A 278 11.94 30.09 -3.04
C ILE A 278 12.17 28.89 -3.97
N SER A 279 13.43 28.55 -4.20
CA SER A 279 13.78 27.37 -4.97
C SER A 279 14.11 26.21 -4.02
N VAL A 280 13.32 25.15 -4.12
CA VAL A 280 13.48 23.93 -3.33
C VAL A 280 13.90 22.79 -4.26
N SER A 281 14.72 21.88 -3.78
CA SER A 281 15.08 20.70 -4.56
C SER A 281 13.87 19.76 -4.71
N SER A 282 13.34 19.62 -5.93
CA SER A 282 12.23 18.70 -6.22
C SER A 282 12.58 17.25 -5.88
N GLY A 283 13.82 16.83 -6.14
CA GLY A 283 14.31 15.51 -5.74
C GLY A 283 14.35 15.33 -4.22
N ALA A 284 14.71 16.37 -3.47
CA ALA A 284 14.70 16.34 -2.01
C ALA A 284 13.26 16.29 -1.45
N LEU A 285 12.33 17.02 -2.06
CA LEU A 285 10.90 16.94 -1.70
C LEU A 285 10.34 15.52 -1.90
N LEU A 286 10.65 14.89 -3.03
CA LEU A 286 10.29 13.50 -3.29
C LEU A 286 10.98 12.53 -2.33
N ALA A 287 12.12 12.91 -1.75
CA ALA A 287 12.82 12.18 -0.70
C ALA A 287 12.40 12.59 0.72
N LYS A 288 11.24 13.26 0.88
CA LYS A 288 10.73 13.77 2.18
C LYS A 288 11.67 14.76 2.88
N ARG A 289 12.48 15.50 2.13
CA ARG A 289 13.42 16.48 2.66
C ARG A 289 13.11 17.85 2.07
N ILE A 290 13.15 18.89 2.87
CA ILE A 290 13.05 20.27 2.40
C ILE A 290 14.47 20.81 2.28
N LEU A 291 14.97 20.96 1.06
CA LEU A 291 16.25 21.55 0.75
C LEU A 291 16.00 22.86 -0.01
N ILE A 292 16.11 23.98 0.69
CA ILE A 292 16.02 25.31 0.10
C ILE A 292 17.37 25.58 -0.59
N LYS A 293 17.33 25.74 -1.90
CA LYS A 293 18.52 26.05 -2.72
C LYS A 293 18.81 27.53 -2.76
N GLU A 294 17.76 28.33 -2.86
CA GLU A 294 17.88 29.76 -3.06
C GLU A 294 16.59 30.46 -2.63
N VAL A 295 16.74 31.61 -2.03
CA VAL A 295 15.64 32.56 -1.72
C VAL A 295 16.00 33.86 -2.38
N ARG A 296 15.15 34.38 -3.27
CA ARG A 296 15.27 35.70 -3.90
C ARG A 296 14.03 36.50 -3.53
N ALA A 297 14.27 37.69 -3.00
CA ALA A 297 13.25 38.68 -2.68
C ALA A 297 13.38 39.89 -3.59
#